data_9c238148acde50a8423ef104490354ed
#
_entry.id   9c238148acde50a8423ef104490354ed
#
_cell.length_a   1.000
_cell.length_b   1.000
_cell.length_c   1.000
_cell.angle_alpha   90.00
_cell.angle_beta   90.00
_cell.angle_gamma   90.00
#
_symmetry.space_group_name_H-M   'P 1'
#
loop_
_entity.id
_entity.type
_entity.pdbx_description
1 polymer ?
#
loop_
_entity_poly.entity_id
_entity_poly.type
_entity_poly.pdbx_seq_one_letter_code
_entity_poly.pdbx_strand_id
1 'polypeptide(L)'
;MTNESTNNAPPEIQWFLVAKIEDIPKNEGRAFPVGDRMIAIFESQGKYYALDDFCPHQGASLSAGWIHDGCVACPWHAWRFSLTDGSWTDNPKIKTDHFEVKVQDSSIMVGLPK
;
A
#
# COMPACT_ATOMS: atom_id res chain seq x y z
N MET A 1 -32.41 -12.55 10.76
CA MET A 1 -31.93 -12.27 10.69
C MET A 1 -31.05 -11.87 10.57
N THR A 2 -30.82 -12.10 10.42
CA THR A 2 -29.92 -11.87 10.21
C THR A 2 -29.21 -10.84 10.03
N ASN A 3 -29.24 -10.12 10.26
CA ASN A 3 -28.57 -9.14 10.16
C ASN A 3 -27.61 -8.92 11.09
N GLU A 4 -27.53 -9.53 12.12
CA GLU A 4 -26.53 -9.45 12.98
C GLU A 4 -25.29 -9.80 12.42
N SER A 5 -25.23 -10.72 11.56
CA SER A 5 -24.05 -11.02 10.84
C SER A 5 -23.53 -9.80 10.11
N THR A 6 -24.40 -8.94 9.70
CA THR A 6 -23.99 -7.72 9.05
C THR A 6 -23.17 -6.84 9.97
N ASN A 7 -23.58 -6.75 11.23
CA ASN A 7 -22.87 -5.91 12.17
C ASN A 7 -21.49 -6.42 12.49
N ASN A 8 -21.28 -7.72 12.35
CA ASN A 8 -20.01 -8.35 12.69
C ASN A 8 -19.18 -8.71 11.48
N ALA A 9 -19.71 -8.48 10.30
CA ALA A 9 -18.97 -8.81 9.08
C ALA A 9 -17.81 -7.87 8.89
N PRO A 10 -16.71 -8.34 8.31
CA PRO A 10 -15.62 -7.42 7.96
C PRO A 10 -16.11 -6.42 6.91
N PRO A 11 -15.48 -5.25 6.82
CA PRO A 11 -15.84 -4.29 5.78
C PRO A 11 -15.70 -4.92 4.40
N GLU A 12 -16.61 -4.57 3.53
CA GLU A 12 -16.47 -5.00 2.15
C GLU A 12 -15.28 -4.36 1.50
N ILE A 13 -14.64 -5.12 0.63
CA ILE A 13 -13.49 -4.63 -0.11
C ILE A 13 -13.92 -4.46 -1.55
N GLN A 14 -13.61 -3.31 -2.11
CA GLN A 14 -13.81 -3.04 -3.51
C GLN A 14 -12.46 -3.13 -4.22
N TRP A 15 -12.37 -3.96 -5.27
CA TRP A 15 -11.12 -4.20 -5.97
C TRP A 15 -11.01 -3.28 -7.18
N PHE A 16 -9.84 -2.67 -7.33
CA PHE A 16 -9.55 -1.77 -8.45
C PHE A 16 -8.36 -2.31 -9.22
N LEU A 17 -8.48 -2.33 -10.54
CA LEU A 17 -7.34 -2.60 -11.39
C LEU A 17 -6.48 -1.34 -11.43
N VAL A 18 -5.26 -1.42 -10.93
CA VAL A 18 -4.44 -0.22 -10.74
C VAL A 18 -3.30 -0.16 -11.74
N ALA A 19 -2.62 -1.27 -11.98
CA ALA A 19 -1.42 -1.26 -12.81
C ALA A 19 -1.14 -2.67 -13.32
N LYS A 20 -0.14 -2.80 -14.16
CA LYS A 20 0.41 -4.09 -14.56
C LYS A 20 1.74 -4.30 -13.87
N ILE A 21 2.15 -5.56 -13.73
CA ILE A 21 3.40 -5.85 -13.03
C ILE A 21 4.58 -5.19 -13.73
N GLU A 22 4.52 -5.05 -15.05
CA GLU A 22 5.60 -4.40 -15.79
C GLU A 22 5.69 -2.91 -15.55
N ASP A 23 4.65 -2.30 -14.96
CA ASP A 23 4.66 -0.87 -14.64
C ASP A 23 5.45 -0.57 -13.37
N ILE A 24 5.77 -1.61 -12.58
CA ILE A 24 6.46 -1.42 -11.31
C ILE A 24 7.86 -2.02 -11.45
N PRO A 25 8.91 -1.19 -11.48
CA PRO A 25 10.27 -1.71 -11.55
C PRO A 25 10.62 -2.51 -10.30
N LYS A 26 11.55 -3.42 -10.45
CA LYS A 26 12.01 -4.23 -9.32
C LYS A 26 12.56 -3.34 -8.22
N ASN A 27 12.13 -3.61 -7.00
CA ASN A 27 12.60 -2.95 -5.80
C ASN A 27 12.34 -1.44 -5.81
N GLU A 28 11.25 -1.03 -6.45
CA GLU A 28 10.85 0.37 -6.53
C GLU A 28 9.36 0.53 -6.31
N GLY A 29 8.92 1.76 -6.18
CA GLY A 29 7.51 2.09 -6.04
C GLY A 29 7.04 3.01 -7.15
N ARG A 30 5.73 2.99 -7.39
CA ARG A 30 5.06 3.92 -8.30
C ARG A 30 3.71 4.27 -7.69
N ALA A 31 3.29 5.51 -7.87
CA ALA A 31 2.03 5.98 -7.32
C ALA A 31 0.97 6.07 -8.40
N PHE A 32 -0.25 5.70 -8.03
CA PHE A 32 -1.39 5.71 -8.95
C PHE A 32 -2.61 6.29 -8.25
N PRO A 33 -3.41 7.10 -8.95
CA PRO A 33 -4.66 7.56 -8.36
C PRO A 33 -5.69 6.43 -8.36
N VAL A 34 -6.32 6.23 -7.22
CA VAL A 34 -7.38 5.23 -7.09
C VAL A 34 -8.51 5.90 -6.30
N GLY A 35 -9.59 6.25 -6.99
CA GLY A 35 -10.63 7.07 -6.37
C GLY A 35 -10.06 8.44 -6.04
N ASP A 36 -10.22 8.87 -4.82
CA ASP A 36 -9.70 10.15 -4.36
C ASP A 36 -8.42 10.01 -3.54
N ARG A 37 -7.72 8.90 -3.69
CA ARG A 37 -6.44 8.64 -3.00
C ARG A 37 -5.32 8.43 -3.99
N MET A 38 -4.10 8.65 -3.52
CA MET A 38 -2.89 8.21 -4.23
C MET A 38 -2.37 6.98 -3.52
N ILE A 39 -2.26 5.89 -4.26
CA ILE A 39 -1.81 4.61 -3.74
C ILE A 39 -0.43 4.32 -4.30
N ALA A 40 0.51 3.99 -3.43
CA ALA A 40 1.84 3.58 -3.85
C ALA A 40 1.87 2.06 -3.95
N ILE A 41 2.33 1.56 -5.10
CA ILE A 41 2.54 0.14 -5.32
C ILE A 41 4.05 -0.10 -5.32
N PHE A 42 4.49 -1.07 -4.52
CA PHE A 42 5.91 -1.40 -4.39
C PHE A 42 6.14 -2.84 -4.78
N GLU A 43 7.28 -3.11 -5.40
CA GLU A 43 7.73 -4.48 -5.67
C GLU A 43 8.91 -4.77 -4.77
N SER A 44 8.90 -5.91 -4.10
CA SER A 44 10.04 -6.36 -3.31
C SER A 44 10.08 -7.88 -3.33
N GLN A 45 11.16 -8.43 -3.84
CA GLN A 45 11.41 -9.87 -3.87
C GLN A 45 10.28 -10.67 -4.52
N GLY A 46 9.75 -10.15 -5.62
CA GLY A 46 8.70 -10.81 -6.39
C GLY A 46 7.29 -10.62 -5.84
N LYS A 47 7.13 -9.83 -4.80
CA LYS A 47 5.82 -9.56 -4.21
C LYS A 47 5.46 -8.10 -4.36
N TYR A 48 4.16 -7.82 -4.36
CA TYR A 48 3.66 -6.46 -4.53
C TYR A 48 2.91 -6.03 -3.29
N TYR A 49 3.10 -4.76 -2.92
CA TYR A 49 2.53 -4.17 -1.71
C TYR A 49 1.89 -2.85 -2.05
N ALA A 50 0.85 -2.49 -1.33
CA ALA A 50 0.17 -1.22 -1.55
C ALA A 50 0.04 -0.46 -0.24
N LEU A 51 0.52 0.77 -0.25
CA LEU A 51 0.40 1.69 0.88
C LEU A 51 -0.20 2.99 0.37
N ASP A 52 -0.80 3.77 1.28
CA ASP A 52 -1.12 5.14 0.96
C ASP A 52 0.19 5.85 0.61
N ASP A 53 0.19 6.65 -0.45
CA ASP A 53 1.43 7.28 -0.90
C ASP A 53 1.88 8.42 0.00
N PHE A 54 1.06 8.80 0.95
CA PHE A 54 1.30 9.94 1.80
C PHE A 54 2.08 9.53 3.04
N CYS A 55 3.29 10.06 3.22
CA CYS A 55 4.06 9.82 4.43
C CYS A 55 3.42 10.54 5.61
N PRO A 56 3.03 9.84 6.68
CA PRO A 56 2.34 10.50 7.80
C PRO A 56 3.22 11.51 8.53
N HIS A 57 4.52 11.46 8.33
CA HIS A 57 5.44 12.40 8.96
C HIS A 57 5.35 13.78 8.31
N GLN A 58 5.53 13.87 6.99
CA GLN A 58 5.60 15.18 6.33
C GLN A 58 4.88 15.22 4.99
N GLY A 59 4.11 14.21 4.65
CA GLY A 59 3.36 14.23 3.40
C GLY A 59 4.16 13.98 2.14
N ALA A 60 5.41 13.52 2.28
CA ALA A 60 6.20 13.18 1.10
C ALA A 60 5.62 11.93 0.44
N SER A 61 5.89 11.77 -0.86
CA SER A 61 5.43 10.61 -1.62
C SER A 61 6.29 9.39 -1.27
N LEU A 62 5.70 8.38 -0.66
CA LEU A 62 6.42 7.17 -0.30
C LEU A 62 6.90 6.40 -1.52
N SER A 63 6.17 6.49 -2.65
CA SER A 63 6.57 5.80 -3.86
C SER A 63 7.90 6.30 -4.41
N ALA A 64 8.31 7.51 -4.02
CA ALA A 64 9.61 8.06 -4.40
C ALA A 64 10.74 7.62 -3.48
N GLY A 65 10.42 6.90 -2.42
CA GLY A 65 11.44 6.42 -1.48
C GLY A 65 12.15 5.18 -1.99
N TRP A 66 13.03 4.65 -1.17
CA TRP A 66 13.78 3.46 -1.54
C TRP A 66 13.43 2.30 -0.62
N ILE A 67 13.49 1.09 -1.17
CA ILE A 67 13.10 -0.12 -0.48
C ILE A 67 14.33 -0.82 0.06
N HIS A 68 14.27 -1.26 1.33
CA HIS A 68 15.32 -2.02 1.95
C HIS A 68 14.74 -2.84 3.10
N ASP A 69 15.08 -4.13 3.17
CA ASP A 69 14.68 -5.02 4.25
C ASP A 69 13.16 -5.01 4.53
N GLY A 70 12.35 -5.04 3.47
CA GLY A 70 10.90 -5.10 3.64
C GLY A 70 10.25 -3.79 4.06
N CYS A 71 11.00 -2.70 3.98
CA CYS A 71 10.51 -1.37 4.34
C CYS A 71 10.75 -0.40 3.21
N VAL A 72 9.98 0.67 3.17
CA VAL A 72 10.27 1.79 2.27
C VAL A 72 10.68 2.98 3.13
N ALA A 73 11.80 3.62 2.73
CA ALA A 73 12.30 4.81 3.41
C ALA A 73 11.71 6.04 2.74
N CYS A 74 11.07 6.89 3.56
CA CYS A 74 10.51 8.14 3.07
C CYS A 74 11.63 9.02 2.51
N PRO A 75 11.45 9.67 1.35
CA PRO A 75 12.51 10.53 0.80
C PRO A 75 12.90 11.69 1.71
N TRP A 76 12.00 12.07 2.64
CA TRP A 76 12.30 13.12 3.58
C TRP A 76 12.64 12.48 4.93
N HIS A 77 13.85 12.65 5.41
CA HIS A 77 14.32 12.19 6.71
C HIS A 77 14.40 10.68 6.89
N ALA A 78 14.16 9.91 5.81
CA ALA A 78 14.38 8.46 5.80
C ALA A 78 13.62 7.67 6.85
N TRP A 79 12.45 8.14 7.27
CA TRP A 79 11.57 7.33 8.11
C TRP A 79 11.19 6.08 7.32
N ARG A 80 11.25 4.92 7.97
CA ARG A 80 10.98 3.65 7.29
C ARG A 80 9.66 3.07 7.72
N PHE A 81 8.89 2.65 6.72
CA PHE A 81 7.57 2.07 6.93
C PHE A 81 7.55 0.65 6.38
N SER A 82 6.99 -0.27 7.17
CA SER A 82 6.89 -1.67 6.76
C SER A 82 5.99 -1.78 5.53
N LEU A 83 6.44 -2.53 4.52
CA LEU A 83 5.63 -2.76 3.32
C LEU A 83 4.41 -3.64 3.63
N THR A 84 4.48 -4.46 4.67
CA THR A 84 3.38 -5.38 4.99
C THR A 84 2.22 -4.69 5.68
N ASP A 85 2.47 -3.75 6.58
CA ASP A 85 1.39 -3.15 7.35
C ASP A 85 1.44 -1.64 7.45
N GLY A 86 2.44 -1.00 6.83
CA GLY A 86 2.54 0.46 6.82
C GLY A 86 3.03 1.08 8.12
N SER A 87 3.48 0.28 9.09
CA SER A 87 3.90 0.82 10.39
C SER A 87 5.31 1.40 10.31
N TRP A 88 5.52 2.49 11.06
CA TRP A 88 6.84 3.11 11.18
C TRP A 88 7.71 2.24 12.07
N THR A 89 8.92 1.91 11.61
CA THR A 89 9.76 0.94 12.31
C THR A 89 10.18 1.39 13.71
N ASP A 90 10.33 2.70 13.92
CA ASP A 90 10.74 3.23 15.22
C ASP A 90 9.58 3.36 16.20
N ASN A 91 8.35 3.43 15.69
CA ASN A 91 7.18 3.49 16.54
C ASN A 91 5.98 2.92 15.78
N PRO A 92 5.68 1.63 15.95
CA PRO A 92 4.63 0.98 15.17
C PRO A 92 3.22 1.52 15.40
N LYS A 93 3.03 2.39 16.37
CA LYS A 93 1.75 3.04 16.57
C LYS A 93 1.47 4.09 15.49
N ILE A 94 2.51 4.57 14.84
CA ILE A 94 2.37 5.51 13.73
C ILE A 94 2.39 4.69 12.45
N LYS A 95 1.36 4.83 11.64
CA LYS A 95 1.20 4.03 10.42
C LYS A 95 0.71 4.87 9.27
N THR A 96 1.11 4.48 8.05
CA THR A 96 0.36 4.85 6.88
C THR A 96 -0.61 3.69 6.57
N ASP A 97 -1.66 3.96 5.83
CA ASP A 97 -2.63 2.90 5.49
C ASP A 97 -2.00 1.90 4.53
N HIS A 98 -2.34 0.63 4.70
CA HIS A 98 -1.93 -0.41 3.77
C HIS A 98 -3.19 -1.08 3.20
N PHE A 99 -3.05 -1.71 2.03
CA PHE A 99 -4.19 -2.27 1.32
C PHE A 99 -3.85 -3.66 0.79
N GLU A 100 -4.89 -4.46 0.61
CA GLU A 100 -4.73 -5.79 0.02
C GLU A 100 -4.33 -5.68 -1.43
N VAL A 101 -3.47 -6.58 -1.88
CA VAL A 101 -3.03 -6.63 -3.27
C VAL A 101 -3.26 -8.03 -3.80
N LYS A 102 -3.75 -8.12 -5.03
CA LYS A 102 -3.79 -9.40 -5.72
C LYS A 102 -3.29 -9.20 -7.16
N VAL A 103 -2.57 -10.19 -7.65
CA VAL A 103 -2.05 -10.17 -9.01
C VAL A 103 -2.77 -11.24 -9.79
N GLN A 104 -3.41 -10.85 -10.89
CA GLN A 104 -4.11 -11.76 -11.79
C GLN A 104 -3.73 -11.44 -13.22
N ASP A 105 -3.23 -12.43 -13.96
CA ASP A 105 -2.91 -12.24 -15.38
C ASP A 105 -2.02 -11.03 -15.63
N SER A 106 -1.01 -10.87 -14.79
CA SER A 106 -0.04 -9.77 -14.86
C SER A 106 -0.65 -8.40 -14.50
N SER A 107 -1.86 -8.38 -13.97
CA SER A 107 -2.50 -7.15 -13.52
C SER A 107 -2.48 -7.07 -12.01
N ILE A 108 -2.24 -5.87 -11.48
CA ILE A 108 -2.20 -5.61 -10.05
C ILE A 108 -3.52 -5.00 -9.64
N MET A 109 -4.20 -5.66 -8.72
CA MET A 109 -5.46 -5.19 -8.17
C MET A 109 -5.27 -4.80 -6.72
N VAL A 110 -5.87 -3.69 -6.32
CA VAL A 110 -5.78 -3.20 -4.94
C VAL A 110 -7.18 -3.18 -4.35
N GLY A 111 -7.31 -3.71 -3.15
CA GLY A 111 -8.57 -3.74 -2.44
C GLY A 111 -8.69 -2.58 -1.46
N LEU A 112 -9.69 -1.76 -1.65
CA LEU A 112 -9.96 -0.64 -0.75
C LEU A 112 -11.25 -0.92 0.02
N PRO A 113 -11.32 -0.51 1.28
CA PRO A 113 -12.57 -0.62 2.02
C PRO A 113 -13.64 0.25 1.35
N LYS A 114 -14.82 -0.28 1.29
CA LYS A 114 -15.94 0.47 0.74
C LYS A 114 -16.43 1.53 1.69
#